data_ce8c592f4b36e5f6190f628b98fcb8cb
#
_entry.id   ce8c592f4b36e5f6190f628b98fcb8cb
#
_cell.length_a   1.000
_cell.length_b   1.000
_cell.length_c   1.000
_cell.angle_alpha   90.00
_cell.angle_beta   90.00
_cell.angle_gamma   90.00
#
_symmetry.space_group_name_H-M   'P 1'
#
loop_
_entity.id
_entity.type
_entity.pdbx_description
1 polymer ?
#
loop_
_entity_poly.entity_id
_entity_poly.type
_entity_poly.pdbx_seq_one_letter_code
_entity_poly.pdbx_strand_id
1 'polypeptide(L)'
;VQTIKPDLVWVTNDLWVAISLWEAVKPFKENFPFKFFVYTPIDSYGIFPELNAAVSEWDGLATYTEFGKEELVKMGYKKPISIIPHGTDFTKFFPIDPLECRRELGVPEDTFIVFNGNRNQPRKRIDLTIKGFIEFAIDKPDARLWLNMGAKDMGWEVIPLFKRVARDAGYDAAGKLILTSPHFSTHNCLPIEQLNKVYNSVDVGLNTCIGEGWGLVNSEHAATGVAQVVPDHTSLKEIFNGIPRIACNGSETDRNYGLERLLPDPSSVADILNYYYEDRNALKAAGNWCYERIHEKQFTWPVITKKMLRIVNEVLNQKPDQESFKGFGTPAKIV
;
A
#
# COMPACT_ATOMS: atom_id res chain seq x y z
N VAL A 1 16.77 -1.46 -24.25
CA VAL A 1 16.71 -0.15 -24.93
C VAL A 1 17.45 -0.23 -26.28
N GLN A 2 18.71 -0.62 -26.32
CA GLN A 2 19.53 -0.67 -27.59
C GLN A 2 18.90 -1.50 -28.71
N THR A 3 18.33 -2.67 -28.37
CA THR A 3 17.76 -3.60 -29.36
C THR A 3 16.38 -3.16 -29.84
N ILE A 4 15.53 -2.67 -28.91
CA ILE A 4 14.13 -2.35 -29.18
C ILE A 4 13.98 -0.93 -29.74
N LYS A 5 14.86 0.01 -29.33
CA LYS A 5 14.81 1.46 -29.66
C LYS A 5 13.42 2.06 -29.41
N PRO A 6 12.92 2.03 -28.16
CA PRO A 6 11.57 2.49 -27.84
C PRO A 6 11.47 4.01 -27.92
N ASP A 7 10.31 4.54 -28.26
CA ASP A 7 10.01 5.98 -28.16
C ASP A 7 9.80 6.41 -26.69
N LEU A 8 9.35 5.49 -25.84
CA LEU A 8 9.09 5.71 -24.41
C LEU A 8 9.59 4.54 -23.56
N VAL A 9 10.35 4.84 -22.54
CA VAL A 9 10.64 3.92 -21.41
C VAL A 9 9.75 4.32 -20.26
N TRP A 10 8.74 3.49 -19.98
CA TRP A 10 7.86 3.64 -18.83
C TRP A 10 8.34 2.76 -17.67
N VAL A 11 8.60 3.37 -16.52
CA VAL A 11 9.01 2.67 -15.30
C VAL A 11 7.91 2.79 -14.24
N THR A 12 7.46 1.65 -13.72
CA THR A 12 6.57 1.59 -12.54
C THR A 12 7.33 0.90 -11.42
N ASN A 13 7.95 1.67 -10.52
CA ASN A 13 8.74 1.15 -9.41
C ASN A 13 9.03 2.25 -8.39
N ASP A 14 9.64 1.85 -7.26
CA ASP A 14 10.16 2.77 -6.25
C ASP A 14 11.16 3.76 -6.84
N LEU A 15 11.23 4.95 -6.24
CA LEU A 15 12.01 6.08 -6.74
C LEU A 15 13.50 5.72 -6.97
N TRP A 16 14.13 5.03 -6.02
CA TRP A 16 15.54 4.62 -6.10
C TRP A 16 15.81 3.59 -7.20
N VAL A 17 14.84 2.68 -7.45
CA VAL A 17 14.94 1.73 -8.57
C VAL A 17 14.83 2.45 -9.90
N ALA A 18 13.91 3.41 -10.01
CA ALA A 18 13.75 4.23 -11.20
C ALA A 18 14.99 5.07 -11.49
N ILE A 19 15.65 5.63 -10.47
CA ILE A 19 16.92 6.34 -10.59
C ILE A 19 18.02 5.40 -11.11
N SER A 20 18.15 4.20 -10.53
CA SER A 20 19.15 3.22 -10.98
C SER A 20 18.93 2.80 -12.43
N LEU A 21 17.67 2.62 -12.85
CA LEU A 21 17.32 2.32 -14.24
C LEU A 21 17.63 3.48 -15.17
N TRP A 22 17.35 4.72 -14.73
CA TRP A 22 17.68 5.93 -15.48
C TRP A 22 19.18 6.02 -15.77
N GLU A 23 20.02 5.89 -14.75
CA GLU A 23 21.48 5.93 -14.91
C GLU A 23 21.98 4.83 -15.87
N ALA A 24 21.34 3.66 -15.87
CA ALA A 24 21.68 2.57 -16.78
C ALA A 24 21.27 2.83 -18.23
N VAL A 25 20.17 3.55 -18.49
CA VAL A 25 19.66 3.78 -19.85
C VAL A 25 20.01 5.14 -20.44
N LYS A 26 20.28 6.14 -19.60
CA LYS A 26 20.62 7.52 -19.97
C LYS A 26 21.72 7.63 -21.05
N PRO A 27 22.84 6.86 -21.01
CA PRO A 27 23.88 6.95 -22.03
C PRO A 27 23.41 6.61 -23.44
N PHE A 28 22.33 5.82 -23.58
CA PHE A 28 21.81 5.45 -24.90
C PHE A 28 20.98 6.57 -25.55
N LYS A 29 20.56 7.59 -24.77
CA LYS A 29 19.76 8.70 -25.28
C LYS A 29 20.50 9.56 -26.31
N GLU A 30 21.84 9.54 -26.29
CA GLU A 30 22.70 10.21 -27.29
C GLU A 30 22.61 9.55 -28.66
N ASN A 31 22.43 8.22 -28.71
CA ASN A 31 22.43 7.46 -29.97
C ASN A 31 21.04 7.34 -30.60
N PHE A 32 20.00 7.37 -29.78
CA PHE A 32 18.59 7.38 -30.19
C PHE A 32 17.74 8.05 -29.12
N PRO A 33 16.92 9.02 -29.53
CA PRO A 33 16.08 9.76 -28.59
C PRO A 33 14.94 8.86 -28.11
N PHE A 34 14.71 8.84 -26.79
CA PHE A 34 13.54 8.26 -26.17
C PHE A 34 13.08 9.14 -25.02
N LYS A 35 11.82 9.02 -24.63
CA LYS A 35 11.29 9.65 -23.44
C LYS A 35 11.40 8.69 -22.25
N PHE A 36 11.67 9.23 -21.06
CA PHE A 36 11.72 8.46 -19.83
C PHE A 36 10.66 8.96 -18.85
N PHE A 37 9.68 8.12 -18.57
CA PHE A 37 8.55 8.42 -17.70
C PHE A 37 8.53 7.49 -16.51
N VAL A 38 8.37 8.04 -15.31
CA VAL A 38 8.32 7.27 -14.07
C VAL A 38 6.97 7.44 -13.40
N TYR A 39 6.38 6.31 -12.98
CA TYR A 39 5.20 6.21 -12.17
C TYR A 39 5.58 5.51 -10.86
N THR A 40 5.71 6.28 -9.76
CA THR A 40 6.34 5.82 -8.52
C THR A 40 5.41 5.92 -7.32
N PRO A 41 5.37 4.90 -6.44
CA PRO A 41 4.78 5.02 -5.12
C PRO A 41 5.65 5.92 -4.25
N ILE A 42 5.00 6.73 -3.41
CA ILE A 42 5.65 7.43 -2.30
C ILE A 42 4.95 6.95 -1.03
N ASP A 43 5.70 6.31 -0.14
CA ASP A 43 5.17 5.62 1.04
C ASP A 43 5.79 6.08 2.37
N SER A 44 6.54 7.19 2.32
CA SER A 44 7.30 7.72 3.46
C SER A 44 7.51 9.22 3.33
N TYR A 45 7.94 9.85 4.41
CA TYR A 45 8.27 11.27 4.48
C TYR A 45 9.78 11.49 4.33
N GLY A 46 10.16 12.72 3.96
CA GLY A 46 11.55 13.16 4.03
C GLY A 46 12.43 12.61 2.90
N ILE A 47 11.92 12.59 1.68
CA ILE A 47 12.73 12.21 0.51
C ILE A 47 13.91 13.18 0.36
N PHE A 48 15.12 12.64 0.23
CA PHE A 48 16.34 13.43 0.15
C PHE A 48 16.36 14.36 -1.06
N PRO A 49 16.63 15.67 -0.85
CA PRO A 49 16.74 16.66 -1.92
C PRO A 49 17.80 16.33 -2.99
N GLU A 50 18.84 15.58 -2.61
CA GLU A 50 19.93 15.17 -3.52
C GLU A 50 19.41 14.30 -4.68
N LEU A 51 18.33 13.56 -4.47
CA LEU A 51 17.71 12.74 -5.53
C LEU A 51 17.07 13.58 -6.62
N ASN A 52 16.75 14.85 -6.33
CA ASN A 52 16.12 15.75 -7.29
C ASN A 52 16.96 15.97 -8.56
N ALA A 53 18.28 15.91 -8.47
CA ALA A 53 19.16 16.07 -9.63
C ALA A 53 18.85 15.01 -10.71
N ALA A 54 18.81 13.74 -10.33
CA ALA A 54 18.50 12.63 -11.26
C ALA A 54 17.04 12.67 -11.72
N VAL A 55 16.10 12.90 -10.79
CA VAL A 55 14.65 12.90 -11.09
C VAL A 55 14.28 14.05 -12.04
N SER A 56 14.96 15.19 -11.94
CA SER A 56 14.73 16.36 -12.79
C SER A 56 15.14 16.15 -14.25
N GLU A 57 15.93 15.14 -14.56
CA GLU A 57 16.30 14.78 -15.94
C GLU A 57 15.20 14.00 -16.67
N TRP A 58 14.22 13.45 -15.95
CA TRP A 58 13.13 12.65 -16.56
C TRP A 58 12.18 13.52 -17.38
N ASP A 59 11.61 12.92 -18.41
CA ASP A 59 10.65 13.61 -19.30
C ASP A 59 9.24 13.70 -18.67
N GLY A 60 8.93 12.84 -17.69
CA GLY A 60 7.68 12.93 -16.94
C GLY A 60 7.70 12.10 -15.67
N LEU A 61 6.89 12.53 -14.71
CA LEU A 61 6.77 11.92 -13.40
C LEU A 61 5.30 11.86 -12.97
N ALA A 62 4.89 10.70 -12.50
CA ALA A 62 3.60 10.51 -11.85
C ALA A 62 3.75 9.77 -10.53
N THR A 63 2.83 10.02 -9.64
CA THR A 63 2.66 9.29 -8.38
C THR A 63 1.20 8.94 -8.15
N TYR A 64 0.89 8.20 -7.09
CA TYR A 64 -0.44 7.63 -6.87
C TYR A 64 -1.41 8.60 -6.18
N THR A 65 -0.89 9.52 -5.36
CA THR A 65 -1.65 10.33 -4.40
C THR A 65 -1.16 11.78 -4.35
N GLU A 66 -1.98 12.69 -3.79
CA GLU A 66 -1.54 14.06 -3.49
C GLU A 66 -0.41 14.05 -2.47
N PHE A 67 -0.47 13.16 -1.45
CA PHE A 67 0.63 12.97 -0.50
C PHE A 67 1.97 12.72 -1.23
N GLY A 68 1.99 11.80 -2.18
CA GLY A 68 3.21 11.49 -2.93
C GLY A 68 3.71 12.68 -3.75
N LYS A 69 2.80 13.47 -4.33
CA LYS A 69 3.15 14.70 -5.05
C LYS A 69 3.74 15.75 -4.11
N GLU A 70 3.14 15.94 -2.92
CA GLU A 70 3.66 16.88 -1.93
C GLU A 70 5.08 16.54 -1.49
N GLU A 71 5.38 15.27 -1.22
CA GLU A 71 6.73 14.83 -0.83
C GLU A 71 7.76 15.03 -1.97
N LEU A 72 7.37 14.78 -3.23
CA LEU A 72 8.23 15.06 -4.39
C LEU A 72 8.47 16.55 -4.58
N VAL A 73 7.49 17.42 -4.31
CA VAL A 73 7.66 18.87 -4.32
C VAL A 73 8.57 19.33 -3.19
N LYS A 74 8.43 18.76 -1.97
CA LYS A 74 9.33 19.03 -0.84
C LYS A 74 10.76 18.59 -1.12
N MET A 75 10.97 17.49 -1.84
CA MET A 75 12.29 17.06 -2.34
C MET A 75 12.93 18.11 -3.26
N GLY A 76 12.16 19.02 -3.84
CA GLY A 76 12.64 20.09 -4.72
C GLY A 76 12.26 19.91 -6.20
N TYR A 77 11.46 18.91 -6.57
CA TYR A 77 11.03 18.72 -7.95
C TYR A 77 10.15 19.88 -8.43
N LYS A 78 10.46 20.46 -9.59
CA LYS A 78 9.83 21.69 -10.10
C LYS A 78 8.94 21.48 -11.33
N LYS A 79 9.11 20.36 -12.04
CA LYS A 79 8.29 20.05 -13.23
C LYS A 79 6.90 19.56 -12.81
N PRO A 80 5.92 19.55 -13.72
CA PRO A 80 4.58 19.02 -13.43
C PRO A 80 4.63 17.55 -12.98
N ILE A 81 3.88 17.23 -11.93
CA ILE A 81 3.70 15.87 -11.42
C ILE A 81 2.25 15.45 -11.68
N SER A 82 2.07 14.33 -12.38
CA SER A 82 0.75 13.76 -12.60
C SER A 82 0.36 12.84 -11.43
N ILE A 83 -0.90 12.94 -10.99
CA ILE A 83 -1.45 11.99 -10.02
C ILE A 83 -2.25 10.95 -10.77
N ILE A 84 -1.86 9.70 -10.66
CA ILE A 84 -2.53 8.55 -11.26
C ILE A 84 -2.85 7.58 -10.13
N PRO A 85 -4.08 7.55 -9.61
CA PRO A 85 -4.45 6.59 -8.58
C PRO A 85 -4.41 5.15 -9.12
N HIS A 86 -4.38 4.16 -8.23
CA HIS A 86 -4.65 2.79 -8.62
C HIS A 86 -6.14 2.52 -8.71
N GLY A 87 -6.50 1.54 -9.55
CA GLY A 87 -7.84 1.02 -9.67
C GLY A 87 -8.01 -0.31 -8.94
N THR A 88 -9.27 -0.65 -8.66
CA THR A 88 -9.66 -1.98 -8.19
C THR A 88 -10.43 -2.70 -9.28
N ASP A 89 -10.23 -4.00 -9.43
CA ASP A 89 -11.00 -4.84 -10.35
C ASP A 89 -12.27 -5.34 -9.67
N PHE A 90 -13.38 -4.65 -9.89
CA PHE A 90 -14.67 -4.97 -9.32
C PHE A 90 -15.32 -6.24 -9.90
N THR A 91 -14.73 -6.85 -10.93
CA THR A 91 -15.12 -8.18 -11.40
C THR A 91 -14.51 -9.30 -10.57
N LYS A 92 -13.52 -8.97 -9.75
CA LYS A 92 -12.78 -9.88 -8.88
C LYS A 92 -13.12 -9.67 -7.41
N PHE A 93 -13.26 -8.40 -7.00
CA PHE A 93 -13.55 -8.00 -5.63
C PHE A 93 -14.91 -7.30 -5.58
N PHE A 94 -15.89 -7.97 -5.02
CA PHE A 94 -17.28 -7.53 -4.95
C PHE A 94 -17.98 -8.15 -3.74
N PRO A 95 -19.09 -7.55 -3.25
CA PRO A 95 -19.83 -8.09 -2.12
C PRO A 95 -20.45 -9.46 -2.40
N ILE A 96 -20.30 -10.38 -1.45
CA ILE A 96 -20.97 -11.69 -1.36
C ILE A 96 -21.60 -11.77 0.03
N ASP A 97 -22.63 -12.61 0.21
CA ASP A 97 -23.22 -12.84 1.53
C ASP A 97 -22.14 -13.35 2.52
N PRO A 98 -21.85 -12.62 3.61
CA PRO A 98 -20.82 -13.01 4.57
C PRO A 98 -21.07 -14.39 5.21
N LEU A 99 -22.32 -14.73 5.48
CA LEU A 99 -22.67 -16.01 6.11
C LEU A 99 -22.46 -17.18 5.14
N GLU A 100 -22.73 -16.99 3.86
CA GLU A 100 -22.42 -17.99 2.84
C GLU A 100 -20.90 -18.21 2.76
N CYS A 101 -20.11 -17.12 2.71
CA CYS A 101 -18.65 -17.20 2.69
C CYS A 101 -18.11 -17.91 3.95
N ARG A 102 -18.63 -17.59 5.15
CA ARG A 102 -18.24 -18.24 6.41
C ARG A 102 -18.51 -19.73 6.39
N ARG A 103 -19.70 -20.15 5.95
CA ARG A 103 -20.06 -21.57 5.85
C ARG A 103 -19.13 -22.34 4.91
N GLU A 104 -18.83 -21.77 3.74
CA GLU A 104 -17.93 -22.40 2.78
C GLU A 104 -16.49 -22.52 3.29
N LEU A 105 -16.03 -21.53 4.05
CA LEU A 105 -14.68 -21.49 4.61
C LEU A 105 -14.56 -22.20 5.98
N GLY A 106 -15.66 -22.72 6.52
CA GLY A 106 -15.68 -23.37 7.84
C GLY A 106 -15.42 -22.40 9.00
N VAL A 107 -15.80 -21.14 8.84
CA VAL A 107 -15.65 -20.08 9.86
C VAL A 107 -16.93 -20.00 10.67
N PRO A 108 -16.90 -20.01 12.01
CA PRO A 108 -18.10 -19.87 12.85
C PRO A 108 -18.82 -18.54 12.59
N GLU A 109 -20.16 -18.60 12.50
CA GLU A 109 -20.99 -17.44 12.16
C GLU A 109 -21.02 -16.36 13.27
N ASP A 110 -20.82 -16.77 14.53
CA ASP A 110 -20.90 -15.95 15.74
C ASP A 110 -19.54 -15.30 16.14
N THR A 111 -18.50 -15.43 15.29
CA THR A 111 -17.20 -14.85 15.57
C THR A 111 -17.07 -13.43 15.03
N PHE A 112 -16.34 -12.56 15.75
CA PHE A 112 -15.86 -11.28 15.24
C PHE A 112 -14.43 -11.41 14.71
N ILE A 113 -14.26 -11.21 13.42
CA ILE A 113 -12.99 -11.46 12.74
C ILE A 113 -12.32 -10.16 12.31
N VAL A 114 -11.14 -9.92 12.88
CA VAL A 114 -10.21 -8.88 12.42
C VAL A 114 -9.24 -9.51 11.43
N PHE A 115 -9.14 -8.94 10.23
CA PHE A 115 -8.35 -9.50 9.14
C PHE A 115 -7.17 -8.60 8.75
N ASN A 116 -5.99 -9.19 8.55
CA ASN A 116 -4.88 -8.51 7.91
C ASN A 116 -4.29 -9.38 6.78
N GLY A 117 -4.42 -8.91 5.53
CA GLY A 117 -3.95 -9.61 4.33
C GLY A 117 -2.63 -9.10 3.78
N ASN A 118 -1.89 -8.28 4.52
CA ASN A 118 -0.59 -7.79 4.07
C ASN A 118 0.48 -8.87 4.12
N ARG A 119 1.49 -8.76 3.26
CA ARG A 119 2.67 -9.61 3.33
C ARG A 119 3.40 -9.38 4.66
N ASN A 120 3.88 -10.45 5.28
CA ASN A 120 4.69 -10.38 6.50
C ASN A 120 6.08 -9.79 6.22
N GLN A 121 6.17 -8.47 6.21
CA GLN A 121 7.39 -7.68 5.99
C GLN A 121 7.59 -6.66 7.12
N PRO A 122 8.82 -6.20 7.42
CA PRO A 122 9.08 -5.23 8.48
C PRO A 122 8.21 -3.97 8.39
N ARG A 123 8.03 -3.39 7.19
CA ARG A 123 7.21 -2.21 6.96
C ARG A 123 5.72 -2.39 7.29
N LYS A 124 5.22 -3.63 7.25
CA LYS A 124 3.79 -3.92 7.51
C LYS A 124 3.45 -4.04 8.99
N ARG A 125 4.46 -4.08 9.87
CA ARG A 125 4.33 -4.01 11.33
C ARG A 125 3.25 -4.97 11.88
N ILE A 126 3.38 -6.25 11.51
CA ILE A 126 2.46 -7.30 11.99
C ILE A 126 2.52 -7.44 13.52
N ASP A 127 3.62 -7.04 14.13
CA ASP A 127 3.76 -6.92 15.58
C ASP A 127 2.74 -5.93 16.18
N LEU A 128 2.47 -4.79 15.53
CA LEU A 128 1.48 -3.81 15.98
C LEU A 128 0.04 -4.31 15.74
N THR A 129 -0.21 -5.02 14.62
CA THR A 129 -1.48 -5.73 14.40
C THR A 129 -1.80 -6.67 15.56
N ILE A 130 -0.83 -7.51 15.94
CA ILE A 130 -1.01 -8.50 17.01
C ILE A 130 -1.23 -7.81 18.37
N LYS A 131 -0.45 -6.79 18.69
CA LYS A 131 -0.59 -6.05 19.96
C LYS A 131 -1.95 -5.38 20.08
N GLY A 132 -2.35 -4.60 19.05
CA GLY A 132 -3.66 -3.91 19.07
C GLY A 132 -4.82 -4.89 19.06
N PHE A 133 -4.74 -6.01 18.33
CA PHE A 133 -5.76 -7.05 18.38
C PHE A 133 -5.88 -7.67 19.78
N ILE A 134 -4.79 -8.04 20.43
CA ILE A 134 -4.82 -8.69 21.75
C ILE A 134 -5.36 -7.73 22.80
N GLU A 135 -4.97 -6.45 22.77
CA GLU A 135 -5.50 -5.42 23.66
C GLU A 135 -7.03 -5.27 23.49
N PHE A 136 -7.53 -5.27 22.27
CA PHE A 136 -8.96 -5.27 21.96
C PHE A 136 -9.67 -6.53 22.44
N ALA A 137 -9.07 -7.72 22.24
CA ALA A 137 -9.74 -9.00 22.37
C ALA A 137 -9.74 -9.59 23.79
N ILE A 138 -9.12 -8.93 24.75
CA ILE A 138 -8.85 -9.48 26.09
C ILE A 138 -10.10 -9.95 26.82
N ASP A 139 -11.22 -9.27 26.63
CA ASP A 139 -12.53 -9.56 27.22
C ASP A 139 -13.58 -10.07 26.19
N LYS A 140 -13.13 -10.42 24.96
CA LYS A 140 -14.01 -10.81 23.85
C LYS A 140 -13.72 -12.24 23.40
N PRO A 141 -14.45 -13.23 23.96
CA PRO A 141 -14.18 -14.65 23.67
C PRO A 141 -14.48 -15.06 22.23
N ASP A 142 -15.32 -14.32 21.51
CA ASP A 142 -15.69 -14.55 20.11
C ASP A 142 -14.73 -13.87 19.10
N ALA A 143 -13.83 -12.97 19.54
CA ALA A 143 -12.90 -12.29 18.66
C ALA A 143 -11.81 -13.23 18.13
N ARG A 144 -11.48 -13.10 16.84
CA ARG A 144 -10.40 -13.84 16.14
C ARG A 144 -9.58 -12.91 15.29
N LEU A 145 -8.28 -13.15 15.23
CA LEU A 145 -7.38 -12.51 14.28
C LEU A 145 -7.11 -13.46 13.11
N TRP A 146 -7.44 -13.03 11.90
CA TRP A 146 -7.10 -13.79 10.69
C TRP A 146 -5.96 -13.10 9.94
N LEU A 147 -4.84 -13.79 9.81
CA LEU A 147 -3.67 -13.33 9.06
C LEU A 147 -3.52 -14.14 7.77
N ASN A 148 -3.72 -13.48 6.62
CA ASN A 148 -3.53 -14.06 5.30
C ASN A 148 -2.11 -13.76 4.80
N MET A 149 -1.12 -14.41 5.40
CA MET A 149 0.31 -14.19 5.14
C MET A 149 1.14 -15.40 5.54
N GLY A 150 2.39 -15.45 5.10
CA GLY A 150 3.36 -16.45 5.58
C GLY A 150 3.61 -16.32 7.08
N ALA A 151 3.49 -17.44 7.80
CA ALA A 151 3.80 -17.47 9.24
C ALA A 151 5.25 -17.09 9.54
N LYS A 152 6.14 -17.30 8.56
CA LYS A 152 7.54 -16.87 8.53
C LYS A 152 7.85 -16.35 7.12
N ASP A 153 8.32 -15.12 7.03
CA ASP A 153 8.76 -14.45 5.79
C ASP A 153 9.88 -13.47 6.16
N MET A 154 9.94 -12.31 5.55
CA MET A 154 10.93 -11.26 5.84
C MET A 154 10.70 -10.53 7.17
N GLY A 155 9.48 -10.61 7.74
CA GLY A 155 9.10 -9.94 8.98
C GLY A 155 9.26 -10.83 10.21
N TRP A 156 8.14 -11.13 10.86
CA TRP A 156 8.11 -11.82 12.15
C TRP A 156 7.83 -13.32 12.00
N GLU A 157 8.26 -14.11 12.99
CA GLU A 157 7.69 -15.43 13.24
C GLU A 157 6.34 -15.24 13.95
N VAL A 158 5.27 -15.22 13.17
CA VAL A 158 3.94 -14.76 13.60
C VAL A 158 3.39 -15.58 14.76
N ILE A 159 3.49 -16.91 14.70
CA ILE A 159 2.92 -17.80 15.73
C ILE A 159 3.61 -17.62 17.09
N PRO A 160 4.96 -17.67 17.19
CA PRO A 160 5.66 -17.39 18.44
C PRO A 160 5.38 -15.97 18.97
N LEU A 161 5.33 -14.98 18.08
CA LEU A 161 5.05 -13.60 18.47
C LEU A 161 3.64 -13.47 19.07
N PHE A 162 2.61 -14.02 18.40
CA PHE A 162 1.24 -14.01 18.91
C PHE A 162 1.13 -14.66 20.29
N LYS A 163 1.71 -15.86 20.45
CA LYS A 163 1.71 -16.56 21.74
C LYS A 163 2.41 -15.78 22.85
N ARG A 164 3.54 -15.11 22.53
CA ARG A 164 4.26 -14.30 23.49
C ARG A 164 3.45 -13.09 23.93
N VAL A 165 2.93 -12.30 22.99
CA VAL A 165 2.15 -11.09 23.30
C VAL A 165 0.89 -11.46 24.08
N ALA A 166 0.21 -12.55 23.70
CA ALA A 166 -0.96 -13.06 24.42
C ALA A 166 -0.64 -13.46 25.87
N ARG A 167 0.43 -14.22 26.09
CA ARG A 167 0.89 -14.61 27.43
C ARG A 167 1.23 -13.39 28.28
N ASP A 168 1.96 -12.42 27.71
CA ASP A 168 2.41 -11.22 28.42
C ASP A 168 1.21 -10.31 28.80
N ALA A 169 0.10 -10.38 28.06
CA ALA A 169 -1.17 -9.71 28.35
C ALA A 169 -2.16 -10.54 29.19
N GLY A 170 -1.81 -11.78 29.58
CA GLY A 170 -2.74 -12.68 30.26
C GLY A 170 -3.93 -13.15 29.40
N TYR A 171 -3.79 -13.11 28.06
CA TYR A 171 -4.85 -13.48 27.11
C TYR A 171 -4.75 -14.96 26.71
N ASP A 172 -5.89 -15.67 26.73
CA ASP A 172 -5.95 -17.04 26.22
C ASP A 172 -5.89 -17.06 24.70
N ALA A 173 -4.76 -17.45 24.17
CA ALA A 173 -4.47 -17.51 22.72
C ALA A 173 -5.11 -18.71 22.00
N ALA A 174 -5.69 -19.68 22.73
CA ALA A 174 -6.19 -20.92 22.13
C ALA A 174 -7.30 -20.66 21.09
N GLY A 175 -7.09 -21.07 19.86
CA GLY A 175 -8.05 -20.91 18.76
C GLY A 175 -8.35 -19.47 18.35
N LYS A 176 -7.53 -18.48 18.78
CA LYS A 176 -7.76 -17.07 18.52
C LYS A 176 -7.04 -16.52 17.28
N LEU A 177 -6.04 -17.24 16.79
CA LEU A 177 -5.30 -16.91 15.57
C LEU A 177 -5.71 -17.87 14.45
N ILE A 178 -6.17 -17.30 13.34
CA ILE A 178 -6.42 -18.00 12.07
C ILE A 178 -5.29 -17.63 11.11
N LEU A 179 -4.66 -18.65 10.51
CA LEU A 179 -3.72 -18.49 9.41
C LEU A 179 -4.29 -19.17 8.18
N THR A 180 -4.29 -18.48 7.04
CA THR A 180 -4.78 -19.06 5.77
C THR A 180 -3.99 -20.32 5.41
N SER A 181 -2.66 -20.25 5.51
CA SER A 181 -1.76 -21.40 5.39
C SER A 181 -0.46 -21.08 6.11
N PRO A 182 0.11 -22.01 6.89
CA PRO A 182 1.45 -21.81 7.46
C PRO A 182 2.56 -21.77 6.40
N HIS A 183 2.28 -22.28 5.20
CA HIS A 183 3.20 -22.32 4.05
C HIS A 183 2.82 -21.32 2.96
N PHE A 184 2.07 -20.25 3.32
CA PHE A 184 1.68 -19.21 2.37
C PHE A 184 2.93 -18.51 1.80
N SER A 185 2.96 -18.39 0.48
CA SER A 185 4.07 -17.76 -0.25
C SER A 185 3.56 -17.18 -1.57
N THR A 186 4.40 -16.47 -2.30
CA THR A 186 4.09 -15.96 -3.66
C THR A 186 3.76 -17.08 -4.65
N HIS A 187 4.21 -18.32 -4.41
CA HIS A 187 3.92 -19.50 -5.24
C HIS A 187 2.80 -20.36 -4.68
N ASN A 188 2.38 -20.12 -3.45
CA ASN A 188 1.31 -20.82 -2.76
C ASN A 188 0.38 -19.81 -2.09
N CYS A 189 -0.33 -19.04 -2.90
CA CYS A 189 -1.32 -18.05 -2.47
C CYS A 189 -2.73 -18.50 -2.80
N LEU A 190 -3.72 -17.85 -2.19
CA LEU A 190 -5.12 -18.11 -2.52
C LEU A 190 -5.43 -17.69 -3.96
N PRO A 191 -6.23 -18.48 -4.72
CA PRO A 191 -6.88 -17.97 -5.91
C PRO A 191 -7.71 -16.72 -5.59
N ILE A 192 -7.84 -15.82 -6.56
CA ILE A 192 -8.52 -14.52 -6.36
C ILE A 192 -9.98 -14.72 -5.93
N GLU A 193 -10.67 -15.72 -6.48
CA GLU A 193 -12.05 -16.05 -6.12
C GLU A 193 -12.18 -16.48 -4.66
N GLN A 194 -11.19 -17.22 -4.15
CA GLN A 194 -11.15 -17.60 -2.73
C GLN A 194 -10.77 -16.40 -1.85
N LEU A 195 -9.87 -15.55 -2.32
CA LEU A 195 -9.50 -14.32 -1.59
C LEU A 195 -10.70 -13.38 -1.45
N ASN A 196 -11.55 -13.25 -2.50
CA ASN A 196 -12.78 -12.47 -2.42
C ASN A 196 -13.74 -13.05 -1.36
N LYS A 197 -13.87 -14.37 -1.26
CA LYS A 197 -14.67 -15.01 -0.20
C LYS A 197 -14.10 -14.75 1.20
N VAL A 198 -12.77 -14.82 1.36
CA VAL A 198 -12.11 -14.48 2.62
C VAL A 198 -12.40 -13.02 2.99
N TYR A 199 -12.28 -12.08 2.07
CA TYR A 199 -12.59 -10.67 2.32
C TYR A 199 -14.04 -10.46 2.77
N ASN A 200 -14.99 -11.17 2.18
CA ASN A 200 -16.42 -11.10 2.54
C ASN A 200 -16.77 -11.82 3.84
N SER A 201 -15.94 -12.75 4.31
CA SER A 201 -16.23 -13.57 5.51
C SER A 201 -15.82 -12.92 6.84
N VAL A 202 -15.15 -11.76 6.80
CA VAL A 202 -14.60 -11.08 7.97
C VAL A 202 -15.35 -9.79 8.30
N ASP A 203 -15.24 -9.31 9.54
CA ASP A 203 -15.97 -8.13 10.00
C ASP A 203 -15.24 -6.84 9.68
N VAL A 204 -13.89 -6.84 9.76
CA VAL A 204 -13.08 -5.64 9.59
C VAL A 204 -11.69 -5.96 9.05
N GLY A 205 -11.22 -5.13 8.11
CA GLY A 205 -9.84 -5.14 7.62
C GLY A 205 -8.95 -4.25 8.46
N LEU A 206 -7.77 -4.74 8.83
CA LEU A 206 -6.78 -4.02 9.62
C LEU A 206 -5.45 -3.92 8.88
N ASN A 207 -4.89 -2.72 8.81
CA ASN A 207 -3.55 -2.47 8.30
C ASN A 207 -2.78 -1.62 9.32
N THR A 208 -1.61 -2.06 9.73
CA THR A 208 -0.73 -1.36 10.68
C THR A 208 0.62 -0.98 10.07
N CYS A 209 0.69 -0.87 8.74
CA CYS A 209 1.93 -0.51 8.06
C CYS A 209 2.43 0.88 8.49
N ILE A 210 3.73 1.10 8.35
CA ILE A 210 4.37 2.39 8.60
C ILE A 210 4.58 3.21 7.32
N GLY A 211 4.00 2.76 6.22
CA GLY A 211 4.04 3.46 4.93
C GLY A 211 3.35 2.65 3.82
N GLU A 212 2.55 3.34 3.03
CA GLU A 212 1.87 2.81 1.84
C GLU A 212 1.85 3.84 0.73
N GLY A 213 2.19 3.40 -0.50
CA GLY A 213 2.02 4.22 -1.69
C GLY A 213 0.58 4.26 -2.18
N TRP A 214 -0.20 3.17 -1.96
CA TRP A 214 -1.63 3.09 -2.28
C TRP A 214 -2.42 2.26 -1.26
N GLY A 215 -2.03 1.02 -0.97
CA GLY A 215 -2.76 0.09 -0.12
C GLY A 215 -3.72 -0.80 -0.91
N LEU A 216 -3.19 -1.57 -1.87
CA LEU A 216 -3.99 -2.46 -2.73
C LEU A 216 -4.88 -3.41 -1.92
N VAL A 217 -4.34 -4.05 -0.88
CA VAL A 217 -5.09 -4.96 0.00
C VAL A 217 -6.32 -4.27 0.60
N ASN A 218 -6.16 -3.02 1.06
CA ASN A 218 -7.27 -2.27 1.65
C ASN A 218 -8.31 -1.85 0.60
N SER A 219 -7.86 -1.47 -0.61
CA SER A 219 -8.75 -1.09 -1.69
C SER A 219 -9.57 -2.28 -2.22
N GLU A 220 -8.92 -3.43 -2.39
CA GLU A 220 -9.57 -4.68 -2.79
C GLU A 220 -10.58 -5.16 -1.74
N HIS A 221 -10.19 -5.12 -0.47
CA HIS A 221 -11.06 -5.50 0.64
C HIS A 221 -12.23 -4.52 0.82
N ALA A 222 -11.98 -3.21 0.72
CA ALA A 222 -13.03 -2.19 0.77
C ALA A 222 -14.07 -2.35 -0.37
N ALA A 223 -13.66 -2.87 -1.52
CA ALA A 223 -14.57 -3.15 -2.64
C ALA A 223 -15.61 -4.25 -2.33
N THR A 224 -15.39 -5.04 -1.29
CA THR A 224 -16.39 -6.02 -0.79
C THR A 224 -17.38 -5.43 0.21
N GLY A 225 -17.25 -4.15 0.57
CA GLY A 225 -18.14 -3.47 1.53
C GLY A 225 -17.72 -3.66 2.99
N VAL A 226 -16.53 -4.18 3.25
CA VAL A 226 -16.02 -4.39 4.60
C VAL A 226 -15.25 -3.15 5.08
N ALA A 227 -15.52 -2.74 6.33
CA ALA A 227 -14.86 -1.60 6.96
C ALA A 227 -13.34 -1.81 7.06
N GLN A 228 -12.58 -0.73 6.90
CA GLN A 228 -11.12 -0.75 7.01
C GLN A 228 -10.66 0.05 8.23
N VAL A 229 -9.67 -0.47 8.94
CA VAL A 229 -8.93 0.21 10.01
C VAL A 229 -7.50 0.40 9.53
N VAL A 230 -7.13 1.65 9.26
CA VAL A 230 -5.87 2.00 8.59
C VAL A 230 -5.15 3.14 9.32
N PRO A 231 -3.82 3.26 9.19
CA PRO A 231 -3.07 4.33 9.82
C PRO A 231 -3.39 5.73 9.26
N ASP A 232 -3.29 6.76 10.11
CA ASP A 232 -3.46 8.17 9.74
C ASP A 232 -2.20 8.78 9.13
N HIS A 233 -1.67 8.15 8.10
CA HIS A 233 -0.49 8.63 7.37
C HIS A 233 -0.48 8.21 5.90
N THR A 234 0.40 8.83 5.12
CA THR A 234 0.68 8.56 3.71
C THR A 234 -0.59 8.42 2.85
N SER A 235 -0.63 7.51 1.88
CA SER A 235 -1.79 7.31 1.01
C SER A 235 -3.06 6.88 1.74
N LEU A 236 -2.94 6.09 2.82
CA LEU A 236 -4.10 5.55 3.52
C LEU A 236 -4.91 6.65 4.22
N LYS A 237 -4.24 7.69 4.75
CA LYS A 237 -4.89 8.90 5.28
C LYS A 237 -5.73 9.61 4.21
N GLU A 238 -5.24 9.69 2.98
CA GLU A 238 -5.92 10.36 1.87
C GLU A 238 -7.10 9.53 1.34
N ILE A 239 -6.87 8.22 1.14
CA ILE A 239 -7.85 7.32 0.53
C ILE A 239 -9.02 7.06 1.48
N PHE A 240 -8.73 6.82 2.77
CA PHE A 240 -9.71 6.43 3.79
C PHE A 240 -10.06 7.58 4.76
N ASN A 241 -10.21 8.80 4.26
CA ASN A 241 -10.40 10.02 5.07
C ASN A 241 -11.77 10.17 5.73
N GLY A 242 -12.75 9.34 5.41
CA GLY A 242 -14.11 9.39 5.97
C GLY A 242 -14.41 8.33 7.04
N ILE A 243 -13.41 7.59 7.50
CA ILE A 243 -13.52 6.61 8.60
C ILE A 243 -12.51 6.90 9.69
N PRO A 244 -12.70 6.38 10.93
CA PRO A 244 -11.70 6.42 11.98
C PRO A 244 -10.37 5.80 11.51
N ARG A 245 -9.27 6.47 11.80
CA ARG A 245 -7.92 6.04 11.44
C ARG A 245 -7.05 5.87 12.67
N ILE A 246 -6.14 4.91 12.63
CA ILE A 246 -5.20 4.61 13.72
C ILE A 246 -4.29 5.82 13.93
N ALA A 247 -4.31 6.39 15.12
CA ALA A 247 -3.37 7.44 15.50
C ALA A 247 -1.94 6.90 15.43
N CYS A 248 -0.99 7.76 15.09
CA CYS A 248 0.43 7.41 15.06
C CYS A 248 1.13 8.07 16.24
N ASN A 249 1.92 7.28 16.97
CA ASN A 249 2.67 7.72 18.15
C ASN A 249 4.18 7.53 17.90
N GLY A 250 4.83 8.61 17.45
CA GLY A 250 6.26 8.59 17.09
C GLY A 250 6.52 8.23 15.63
N SER A 251 7.79 8.12 15.30
CA SER A 251 8.27 7.75 13.97
C SER A 251 9.49 6.82 14.06
N GLU A 252 9.78 6.17 12.97
CA GLU A 252 10.97 5.35 12.75
C GLU A 252 11.71 5.89 11.52
N THR A 253 13.02 6.14 11.66
CA THR A 253 13.88 6.49 10.53
C THR A 253 14.33 5.20 9.84
N ASP A 254 14.04 5.07 8.57
CA ASP A 254 14.48 3.93 7.75
C ASP A 254 16.01 3.88 7.67
N ARG A 255 16.59 2.71 7.98
CA ARG A 255 18.05 2.54 8.08
C ARG A 255 18.78 2.64 6.75
N ASN A 256 18.09 2.33 5.64
CA ASN A 256 18.73 2.27 4.33
C ASN A 256 18.71 3.60 3.61
N TYR A 257 17.58 4.34 3.75
CA TYR A 257 17.33 5.55 2.97
C TYR A 257 17.06 6.78 3.84
N GLY A 258 17.11 6.67 5.18
CA GLY A 258 16.86 7.79 6.09
C GLY A 258 15.46 8.40 6.02
N LEU A 259 14.51 7.68 5.41
CA LEU A 259 13.14 8.14 5.28
C LEU A 259 12.39 8.01 6.61
N GLU A 260 11.50 8.95 6.91
CA GLU A 260 10.68 8.92 8.13
C GLU A 260 9.36 8.17 7.88
N ARG A 261 9.02 7.30 8.84
CA ARG A 261 7.83 6.46 8.83
C ARG A 261 7.09 6.57 10.16
N LEU A 262 5.84 6.98 10.13
CA LEU A 262 5.03 7.12 11.35
C LEU A 262 4.61 5.74 11.88
N LEU A 263 4.64 5.59 13.21
CA LEU A 263 4.33 4.34 13.90
C LEU A 263 2.86 4.32 14.34
N PRO A 264 2.01 3.42 13.81
CA PRO A 264 0.66 3.22 14.30
C PRO A 264 0.65 2.79 15.76
N ASP A 265 -0.25 3.39 16.56
CA ASP A 265 -0.39 3.08 17.97
C ASP A 265 -1.29 1.83 18.15
N PRO A 266 -0.83 0.75 18.79
CA PRO A 266 -1.66 -0.42 19.08
C PRO A 266 -2.89 -0.11 19.93
N SER A 267 -2.83 0.81 20.89
CA SER A 267 -3.99 1.18 21.71
C SER A 267 -5.05 1.90 20.87
N SER A 268 -4.65 2.74 19.91
CA SER A 268 -5.57 3.32 18.94
C SER A 268 -6.21 2.26 18.02
N VAL A 269 -5.49 1.18 17.69
CA VAL A 269 -6.09 0.02 17.00
C VAL A 269 -7.19 -0.60 17.88
N ALA A 270 -6.88 -0.87 19.15
CA ALA A 270 -7.84 -1.46 20.10
C ALA A 270 -9.07 -0.58 20.28
N ASP A 271 -8.92 0.73 20.40
CA ASP A 271 -10.02 1.69 20.55
C ASP A 271 -10.99 1.66 19.36
N ILE A 272 -10.46 1.67 18.13
CA ILE A 272 -11.29 1.62 16.91
C ILE A 272 -11.99 0.26 16.77
N LEU A 273 -11.30 -0.83 17.09
CA LEU A 273 -11.90 -2.16 17.07
C LEU A 273 -12.99 -2.30 18.13
N ASN A 274 -12.81 -1.75 19.35
CA ASN A 274 -13.84 -1.69 20.39
C ASN A 274 -15.05 -0.90 19.90
N TYR A 275 -14.84 0.28 19.34
CA TYR A 275 -15.91 1.10 18.79
C TYR A 275 -16.75 0.33 17.75
N TYR A 276 -16.13 -0.38 16.82
CA TYR A 276 -16.83 -1.18 15.82
C TYR A 276 -17.45 -2.46 16.38
N TYR A 277 -16.86 -3.05 17.40
CA TYR A 277 -17.40 -4.22 18.08
C TYR A 277 -18.68 -3.89 18.85
N GLU A 278 -18.72 -2.77 19.53
CA GLU A 278 -19.84 -2.29 20.35
C GLU A 278 -20.97 -1.68 19.50
N ASP A 279 -20.62 -0.93 18.45
CA ASP A 279 -21.58 -0.31 17.51
C ASP A 279 -21.50 -0.94 16.11
N ARG A 280 -22.31 -1.98 15.89
CA ARG A 280 -22.41 -2.68 14.59
C ARG A 280 -23.00 -1.79 13.49
N ASN A 281 -23.75 -0.75 13.82
CA ASN A 281 -24.25 0.22 12.84
C ASN A 281 -23.13 1.13 12.37
N ALA A 282 -22.25 1.55 13.27
CA ALA A 282 -21.03 2.30 12.91
C ALA A 282 -20.10 1.45 12.03
N LEU A 283 -19.88 0.18 12.37
CA LEU A 283 -19.12 -0.76 11.53
C LEU A 283 -19.70 -0.87 10.12
N LYS A 284 -21.01 -1.08 10.02
CA LYS A 284 -21.72 -1.17 8.72
C LYS A 284 -21.64 0.13 7.92
N ALA A 285 -21.80 1.28 8.59
CA ALA A 285 -21.67 2.58 7.96
C ALA A 285 -20.26 2.81 7.42
N ALA A 286 -19.22 2.42 8.17
CA ALA A 286 -17.83 2.49 7.72
C ALA A 286 -17.58 1.57 6.52
N GLY A 287 -18.13 0.36 6.51
CA GLY A 287 -18.06 -0.55 5.37
C GLY A 287 -18.70 0.02 4.11
N ASN A 288 -19.91 0.57 4.23
CA ASN A 288 -20.61 1.25 3.14
C ASN A 288 -19.78 2.43 2.61
N TRP A 289 -19.24 3.26 3.49
CA TRP A 289 -18.37 4.37 3.08
C TRP A 289 -17.13 3.88 2.33
N CYS A 290 -16.46 2.83 2.82
CA CYS A 290 -15.30 2.23 2.17
C CYS A 290 -15.67 1.74 0.75
N TYR A 291 -16.81 1.07 0.62
CA TYR A 291 -17.33 0.60 -0.67
C TYR A 291 -17.55 1.75 -1.63
N GLU A 292 -18.33 2.77 -1.23
CA GLU A 292 -18.64 3.92 -2.05
C GLU A 292 -17.37 4.67 -2.48
N ARG A 293 -16.44 4.86 -1.53
CA ARG A 293 -15.17 5.54 -1.77
C ARG A 293 -14.34 4.86 -2.85
N ILE A 294 -14.17 3.55 -2.77
CA ILE A 294 -13.35 2.81 -3.76
C ILE A 294 -14.05 2.69 -5.12
N HIS A 295 -15.39 2.74 -5.15
CA HIS A 295 -16.16 2.74 -6.40
C HIS A 295 -16.28 4.12 -7.07
N GLU A 296 -15.70 5.17 -6.50
CA GLU A 296 -15.64 6.47 -7.19
C GLU A 296 -15.00 6.33 -8.57
N LYS A 297 -15.55 7.02 -9.56
CA LYS A 297 -15.09 6.93 -10.97
C LYS A 297 -13.59 7.08 -11.16
N GLN A 298 -12.94 7.92 -10.35
CA GLN A 298 -11.50 8.17 -10.41
C GLN A 298 -10.65 6.94 -10.09
N PHE A 299 -11.18 5.95 -9.37
CA PHE A 299 -10.50 4.70 -8.99
C PHE A 299 -10.87 3.52 -9.89
N THR A 300 -11.53 3.77 -11.01
CA THR A 300 -11.87 2.72 -11.99
C THR A 300 -10.79 2.62 -13.06
N TRP A 301 -10.39 1.41 -13.41
CA TRP A 301 -9.36 1.17 -14.43
C TRP A 301 -9.64 1.84 -15.78
N PRO A 302 -10.89 1.90 -16.31
CA PRO A 302 -11.16 2.62 -17.55
C PRO A 302 -10.83 4.12 -17.48
N VAL A 303 -11.10 4.78 -16.36
CA VAL A 303 -10.78 6.20 -16.16
C VAL A 303 -9.29 6.41 -15.99
N ILE A 304 -8.65 5.55 -15.20
CA ILE A 304 -7.20 5.57 -14.96
C ILE A 304 -6.44 5.34 -16.28
N THR A 305 -6.82 4.34 -17.06
CA THR A 305 -6.18 4.04 -18.35
C THR A 305 -6.29 5.22 -19.33
N LYS A 306 -7.47 5.87 -19.42
CA LYS A 306 -7.61 7.08 -20.22
C LYS A 306 -6.67 8.19 -19.78
N LYS A 307 -6.52 8.37 -18.46
CA LYS A 307 -5.58 9.35 -17.89
C LYS A 307 -4.13 9.00 -18.23
N MET A 308 -3.74 7.73 -18.07
CA MET A 308 -2.41 7.23 -18.44
C MET A 308 -2.11 7.50 -19.92
N LEU A 309 -3.01 7.12 -20.82
CA LEU A 309 -2.84 7.33 -22.28
C LEU A 309 -2.69 8.81 -22.63
N ARG A 310 -3.47 9.70 -21.99
CA ARG A 310 -3.32 11.15 -22.20
C ARG A 310 -1.93 11.62 -21.79
N ILE A 311 -1.46 11.22 -20.61
CA ILE A 311 -0.12 11.59 -20.09
C ILE A 311 0.98 11.05 -21.00
N VAL A 312 0.88 9.80 -21.47
CA VAL A 312 1.83 9.23 -22.44
C VAL A 312 1.90 10.09 -23.70
N ASN A 313 0.76 10.47 -24.27
CA ASN A 313 0.72 11.32 -25.46
C ASN A 313 1.31 12.73 -25.19
N GLU A 314 1.04 13.31 -24.02
CA GLU A 314 1.62 14.59 -23.63
C GLU A 314 3.15 14.50 -23.53
N VAL A 315 3.69 13.44 -22.91
CA VAL A 315 5.13 13.21 -22.78
C VAL A 315 5.80 12.97 -24.13
N LEU A 316 5.20 12.16 -24.99
CA LEU A 316 5.74 11.87 -26.32
C LEU A 316 5.76 13.13 -27.24
N ASN A 317 4.79 14.02 -27.09
CA ASN A 317 4.69 15.25 -27.88
C ASN A 317 5.47 16.44 -27.31
N GLN A 318 6.13 16.30 -26.13
CA GLN A 318 7.01 17.34 -25.61
C GLN A 318 8.21 17.53 -26.54
N LYS A 319 8.45 18.80 -26.96
CA LYS A 319 9.70 19.13 -27.67
C LYS A 319 10.89 18.87 -26.76
N PRO A 320 12.04 18.38 -27.32
CA PRO A 320 13.26 18.22 -26.53
C PRO A 320 13.62 19.53 -25.83
N ASP A 321 13.91 19.45 -24.53
CA ASP A 321 14.30 20.63 -23.74
C ASP A 321 15.69 21.09 -24.23
N GLN A 322 15.74 22.21 -24.94
CA GLN A 322 16.99 22.74 -25.50
C GLN A 322 17.98 23.21 -24.42
N GLU A 323 17.54 23.34 -23.17
CA GLU A 323 18.41 23.80 -22.08
C GLU A 323 19.20 22.65 -21.42
N SER A 324 18.75 21.41 -21.49
CA SER A 324 19.44 20.26 -20.88
C SER A 324 20.75 19.88 -21.56
N PHE A 325 21.01 20.37 -22.77
CA PHE A 325 22.24 20.09 -23.53
C PHE A 325 23.38 21.10 -23.33
N LYS A 326 23.18 22.16 -22.59
CA LYS A 326 24.20 23.21 -22.41
C LYS A 326 25.20 22.99 -21.26
N GLY A 327 25.15 21.85 -20.57
CA GLY A 327 25.90 21.59 -19.33
C GLY A 327 27.05 20.59 -19.41
N PHE A 328 27.31 19.93 -20.54
CA PHE A 328 28.43 19.00 -20.62
C PHE A 328 29.68 19.69 -21.15
N GLY A 329 30.48 20.22 -20.22
CA GLY A 329 31.87 20.56 -20.48
C GLY A 329 32.64 19.34 -20.96
N THR A 330 33.57 19.55 -21.87
CA THR A 330 34.52 18.58 -22.44
C THR A 330 35.06 17.64 -21.34
N PRO A 331 35.10 16.29 -21.57
CA PRO A 331 35.66 15.37 -20.58
C PRO A 331 37.12 15.73 -20.30
N ALA A 332 37.46 15.85 -19.02
CA ALA A 332 38.83 16.05 -18.57
C ALA A 332 39.66 14.84 -19.06
N LYS A 333 40.73 15.12 -19.81
CA LYS A 333 41.72 14.12 -20.15
C LYS A 333 42.35 13.60 -18.87
N ILE A 334 42.14 12.31 -18.59
CA ILE A 334 42.89 11.58 -17.54
C ILE A 334 44.31 11.39 -18.12
N VAL A 335 45.28 11.99 -17.45
CA VAL A 335 46.70 11.74 -17.64
C VAL A 335 47.12 10.66 -16.66
#